data_3f3272a25e0fd946a89d7c6f42384faa
#
_entry.id   3f3272a25e0fd946a89d7c6f42384faa
#
_cell.length_a   1.000
_cell.length_b   1.000
_cell.length_c   1.000
_cell.angle_alpha   90.00
_cell.angle_beta   90.00
_cell.angle_gamma   90.00
#
_symmetry.space_group_name_H-M   'P 1'
#
loop_
_entity.id
_entity.type
_entity.pdbx_description
1 polymer ?
#
loop_
_entity_poly.entity_id
_entity_poly.type
_entity_poly.pdbx_seq_one_letter_code
_entity_poly.pdbx_strand_id
1 'polypeptide(L)'
;NMKQKIYHIIIFLLFWFCGVAYSQNPKADILQQDLSGLFDNLSMIGILGEDCSRIDIHITEVRKMDSREYEIKGISRTRLSVICPFKGKVCVDSISSCSQMIKSEYTELDGFIYGYYSFAEYGDKRYSGTFSGSFKQGYRMSGQQIEKGRNEIAELKLNLSEYRGKWKSAKGLTKVCSWADEIIPDTPANFCLFND
;
A
#
# COMPACT_ATOMS: atom_id res chain seq x y z
N ASN A 1 -2.29 -52.33 -39.52
CA ASN A 1 -1.51 -52.74 -38.41
C ASN A 1 -2.00 -52.04 -37.14
N MET A 2 -2.88 -52.71 -36.39
CA MET A 2 -3.61 -52.16 -35.24
C MET A 2 -2.67 -51.65 -34.12
N LYS A 3 -1.56 -52.30 -33.90
CA LYS A 3 -0.55 -51.92 -32.89
C LYS A 3 0.11 -50.58 -33.19
N GLN A 4 0.39 -50.22 -34.43
CA GLN A 4 0.96 -48.90 -34.80
C GLN A 4 -0.03 -47.74 -34.60
N LYS A 5 -1.32 -47.98 -34.84
CA LYS A 5 -2.36 -46.91 -34.58
C LYS A 5 -2.53 -46.62 -33.10
N ILE A 6 -2.40 -47.65 -32.23
CA ILE A 6 -2.51 -47.47 -30.77
C ILE A 6 -1.30 -46.66 -30.26
N TYR A 7 -0.09 -46.88 -30.75
CA TYR A 7 1.10 -46.11 -30.38
C TYR A 7 0.96 -44.59 -30.73
N HIS A 8 0.42 -44.29 -31.89
CA HIS A 8 0.22 -42.89 -32.31
C HIS A 8 -0.84 -42.18 -31.48
N ILE A 9 -1.88 -42.86 -31.03
CA ILE A 9 -2.93 -42.30 -30.15
C ILE A 9 -2.37 -42.05 -28.75
N ILE A 10 -1.55 -42.96 -28.20
CA ILE A 10 -0.90 -42.78 -26.88
C ILE A 10 0.08 -41.62 -26.89
N ILE A 11 0.90 -41.49 -27.95
CA ILE A 11 1.84 -40.38 -28.09
C ILE A 11 1.07 -39.06 -28.22
N PHE A 12 -0.05 -39.01 -28.97
CA PHE A 12 -0.87 -37.79 -29.11
C PHE A 12 -1.54 -37.38 -27.80
N LEU A 13 -1.99 -38.35 -26.97
CA LEU A 13 -2.55 -38.07 -25.65
C LEU A 13 -1.50 -37.62 -24.65
N LEU A 14 -0.26 -38.13 -24.71
CA LEU A 14 0.86 -37.67 -23.88
C LEU A 14 1.30 -36.25 -24.25
N PHE A 15 1.25 -35.86 -25.52
CA PHE A 15 1.52 -34.47 -25.94
C PHE A 15 0.41 -33.48 -25.51
N TRP A 16 -0.84 -33.94 -25.39
CA TRP A 16 -1.95 -33.08 -24.93
C TRP A 16 -1.93 -32.86 -23.41
N PHE A 17 -1.33 -33.77 -22.63
CA PHE A 17 -1.14 -33.59 -21.18
C PHE A 17 0.13 -32.82 -20.80
N CYS A 18 1.10 -32.65 -21.70
CA CYS A 18 2.34 -31.91 -21.45
C CYS A 18 2.27 -30.41 -21.73
N GLY A 19 1.13 -29.90 -22.09
CA GLY A 19 1.04 -28.54 -22.61
C GLY A 19 0.11 -27.64 -21.84
N VAL A 20 0.23 -27.44 -20.54
CA VAL A 20 -0.08 -26.16 -19.87
C VAL A 20 0.52 -26.15 -18.47
N ALA A 21 1.83 -26.16 -18.36
CA ALA A 21 2.46 -25.49 -17.25
C ALA A 21 2.31 -24.00 -17.53
N TYR A 22 1.14 -23.44 -17.21
CA TYR A 22 1.01 -22.00 -17.09
C TYR A 22 2.04 -21.59 -16.04
N SER A 23 3.08 -20.93 -16.48
CA SER A 23 3.96 -20.17 -15.61
C SER A 23 3.06 -19.07 -15.00
N GLN A 24 2.39 -19.40 -13.89
CA GLN A 24 1.67 -18.44 -13.10
C GLN A 24 2.69 -17.39 -12.67
N ASN A 25 2.52 -16.17 -13.13
CA ASN A 25 3.32 -15.06 -12.66
C ASN A 25 2.86 -14.75 -11.23
N PRO A 26 3.63 -15.10 -10.18
CA PRO A 26 3.17 -14.97 -8.79
C PRO A 26 2.77 -13.54 -8.43
N LYS A 27 3.29 -12.55 -9.14
CA LYS A 27 2.91 -11.14 -8.97
C LYS A 27 1.51 -10.85 -9.50
N ALA A 28 1.09 -11.50 -10.59
CA ALA A 28 -0.26 -11.36 -11.11
C ALA A 28 -1.29 -11.97 -10.16
N ASP A 29 -0.98 -13.09 -9.54
CA ASP A 29 -1.85 -13.76 -8.58
C ASP A 29 -2.08 -12.94 -7.31
N ILE A 30 -1.07 -12.21 -6.82
CA ILE A 30 -1.19 -11.32 -5.66
C ILE A 30 -2.17 -10.18 -5.96
N LEU A 31 -2.09 -9.58 -7.14
CA LEU A 31 -2.98 -8.46 -7.52
C LEU A 31 -4.45 -8.89 -7.74
N GLN A 32 -4.74 -10.17 -7.83
CA GLN A 32 -6.12 -10.69 -7.88
C GLN A 32 -6.73 -10.90 -6.48
N GLN A 33 -5.90 -10.98 -5.45
CA GLN A 33 -6.36 -11.16 -4.07
C GLN A 33 -7.07 -9.91 -3.54
N ASP A 34 -7.72 -10.05 -2.41
CA ASP A 34 -8.21 -8.91 -1.64
C ASP A 34 -7.09 -8.32 -0.79
N LEU A 35 -6.66 -7.11 -1.16
CA LEU A 35 -5.60 -6.38 -0.47
C LEU A 35 -6.13 -5.41 0.59
N SER A 36 -7.44 -5.40 0.88
CA SER A 36 -8.05 -4.47 1.85
C SER A 36 -7.38 -4.53 3.22
N GLY A 37 -7.01 -5.72 3.68
CA GLY A 37 -6.30 -5.93 4.94
C GLY A 37 -4.94 -5.21 5.04
N LEU A 38 -4.32 -4.85 3.92
CA LEU A 38 -3.06 -4.10 3.92
C LEU A 38 -3.24 -2.64 4.32
N PHE A 39 -4.42 -2.08 4.08
CA PHE A 39 -4.74 -0.67 4.31
C PHE A 39 -5.59 -0.47 5.57
N ASP A 40 -6.19 -1.53 6.10
CA ASP A 40 -7.12 -1.42 7.21
C ASP A 40 -6.42 -1.05 8.52
N ASN A 41 -7.06 -0.18 9.31
CA ASN A 41 -6.60 0.25 10.63
C ASN A 41 -5.15 0.76 10.64
N LEU A 42 -4.75 1.52 9.62
CA LEU A 42 -3.44 2.17 9.56
C LEU A 42 -3.46 3.49 10.35
N SER A 43 -2.47 3.66 11.24
CA SER A 43 -2.19 4.92 11.91
C SER A 43 -0.79 5.37 11.54
N MET A 44 -0.69 6.58 11.02
CA MET A 44 0.56 7.14 10.49
C MET A 44 0.72 8.58 10.95
N ILE A 45 1.97 9.00 11.09
CA ILE A 45 2.34 10.37 11.43
C ILE A 45 3.05 10.99 10.22
N GLY A 46 2.83 12.26 9.99
CA GLY A 46 3.43 12.95 8.86
C GLY A 46 3.61 14.43 9.06
N ILE A 47 3.96 15.07 7.95
CA ILE A 47 4.15 16.51 7.82
C ILE A 47 3.29 17.09 6.70
N LEU A 48 2.89 18.33 6.87
CA LEU A 48 2.08 19.10 5.93
C LEU A 48 2.70 20.48 5.74
N GLY A 49 3.10 20.79 4.50
CA GLY A 49 3.69 22.08 4.12
C GLY A 49 5.17 22.21 4.42
N GLU A 50 5.75 23.32 3.98
CA GLU A 50 7.17 23.63 4.16
C GLU A 50 7.53 23.90 5.64
N ASP A 51 6.56 24.32 6.43
CA ASP A 51 6.68 24.48 7.89
C ASP A 51 6.68 23.15 8.65
N CYS A 52 6.60 22.04 7.94
CA CYS A 52 6.57 20.69 8.48
C CYS A 52 5.55 20.51 9.62
N SER A 53 4.37 21.17 9.50
CA SER A 53 3.31 21.02 10.50
C SER A 53 2.89 19.56 10.62
N ARG A 54 2.85 19.05 11.86
CA ARG A 54 2.46 17.67 12.11
C ARG A 54 1.03 17.38 11.63
N ILE A 55 0.88 16.23 11.00
CA ILE A 55 -0.42 15.64 10.66
C ILE A 55 -0.44 14.17 11.09
N ASP A 56 -1.55 13.76 11.69
CA ASP A 56 -1.84 12.35 11.97
C ASP A 56 -2.91 11.87 11.00
N ILE A 57 -2.70 10.71 10.40
CA ILE A 57 -3.64 10.05 9.49
C ILE A 57 -4.06 8.71 10.08
N HIS A 58 -5.35 8.48 10.18
CA HIS A 58 -5.89 7.21 10.64
C HIS A 58 -6.92 6.68 9.64
N ILE A 59 -6.66 5.51 9.04
CA ILE A 59 -7.59 4.81 8.16
C ILE A 59 -8.49 3.94 9.02
N THR A 60 -9.81 4.10 8.89
CA THR A 60 -10.82 3.44 9.75
C THR A 60 -11.66 2.41 9.01
N GLU A 61 -11.76 2.51 7.70
CA GLU A 61 -12.56 1.60 6.89
C GLU A 61 -11.95 1.44 5.50
N VAL A 62 -11.90 0.21 5.02
CA VAL A 62 -11.41 -0.14 3.69
C VAL A 62 -12.43 -1.05 3.01
N ARG A 63 -12.78 -0.76 1.76
CA ARG A 63 -13.69 -1.58 0.99
C ARG A 63 -13.14 -1.79 -0.42
N LYS A 64 -12.98 -3.05 -0.83
CA LYS A 64 -12.62 -3.40 -2.21
C LYS A 64 -13.72 -2.95 -3.17
N MET A 65 -13.34 -2.21 -4.20
CA MET A 65 -14.24 -1.71 -5.25
C MET A 65 -14.04 -2.49 -6.55
N ASP A 66 -12.79 -2.78 -6.88
CA ASP A 66 -12.37 -3.47 -8.09
C ASP A 66 -11.12 -4.32 -7.78
N SER A 67 -10.54 -4.98 -8.75
CA SER A 67 -9.31 -5.79 -8.60
C SER A 67 -8.14 -4.98 -8.03
N ARG A 68 -8.06 -3.67 -8.31
CA ARG A 68 -6.97 -2.79 -7.92
C ARG A 68 -7.41 -1.50 -7.21
N GLU A 69 -8.69 -1.30 -7.01
CA GLU A 69 -9.23 -0.07 -6.41
C GLU A 69 -9.93 -0.37 -5.09
N TYR A 70 -9.59 0.41 -4.06
CA TYR A 70 -10.14 0.30 -2.71
C TYR A 70 -10.67 1.66 -2.27
N GLU A 71 -11.91 1.71 -1.81
CA GLU A 71 -12.47 2.87 -1.13
C GLU A 71 -11.91 2.92 0.29
N ILE A 72 -11.46 4.11 0.70
CA ILE A 72 -10.85 4.37 2.00
C ILE A 72 -11.66 5.43 2.72
N LYS A 73 -11.94 5.20 4.01
CA LYS A 73 -12.39 6.23 4.94
C LYS A 73 -11.41 6.38 6.08
N GLY A 74 -11.32 7.56 6.64
CA GLY A 74 -10.43 7.83 7.76
C GLY A 74 -10.59 9.23 8.30
N ILE A 75 -9.67 9.59 9.17
CA ILE A 75 -9.55 10.93 9.74
C ILE A 75 -8.13 11.45 9.58
N SER A 76 -8.01 12.73 9.30
CA SER A 76 -6.78 13.49 9.45
C SER A 76 -6.88 14.37 10.68
N ARG A 77 -5.79 14.57 11.41
CA ARG A 77 -5.70 15.50 12.54
C ARG A 77 -4.45 16.33 12.42
N THR A 78 -4.59 17.65 12.41
CA THR A 78 -3.48 18.59 12.42
C THR A 78 -3.07 18.97 13.85
N ARG A 79 -1.90 19.62 14.01
CA ARG A 79 -1.40 20.13 15.29
C ARG A 79 -2.42 21.00 16.04
N LEU A 80 -3.28 21.74 15.36
CA LEU A 80 -4.34 22.56 15.97
C LEU A 80 -5.54 21.73 16.48
N SER A 81 -5.39 20.40 16.54
CA SER A 81 -6.45 19.46 16.95
C SER A 81 -7.71 19.50 16.06
N VAL A 82 -7.58 20.08 14.87
CA VAL A 82 -8.65 20.03 13.87
C VAL A 82 -8.73 18.62 13.30
N ILE A 83 -9.86 17.97 13.51
CA ILE A 83 -10.13 16.63 12.98
C ILE A 83 -11.00 16.78 11.75
N CYS A 84 -10.51 16.26 10.62
CA CYS A 84 -11.23 16.22 9.36
C CYS A 84 -11.43 14.77 8.93
N PRO A 85 -12.68 14.27 8.90
CA PRO A 85 -12.94 13.00 8.27
C PRO A 85 -12.69 13.09 6.77
N PHE A 86 -12.17 12.03 6.18
CA PHE A 86 -11.96 11.93 4.75
C PHE A 86 -12.55 10.65 4.17
N LYS A 87 -12.83 10.73 2.88
CA LYS A 87 -13.19 9.59 2.05
C LYS A 87 -12.43 9.69 0.72
N GLY A 88 -12.03 8.56 0.19
CA GLY A 88 -11.36 8.52 -1.09
C GLY A 88 -11.01 7.13 -1.51
N LYS A 89 -9.92 6.99 -2.25
CA LYS A 89 -9.51 5.71 -2.77
C LYS A 89 -8.00 5.56 -2.86
N VAL A 90 -7.56 4.32 -2.85
CA VAL A 90 -6.25 3.87 -3.31
C VAL A 90 -6.41 3.03 -4.57
N CYS A 91 -5.49 3.21 -5.52
CA CYS A 91 -5.38 2.40 -6.73
C CYS A 91 -4.02 1.73 -6.73
N VAL A 92 -4.01 0.40 -6.69
CA VAL A 92 -2.78 -0.40 -6.77
C VAL A 92 -2.29 -0.44 -8.22
N ASP A 93 -1.06 0.01 -8.43
CA ASP A 93 -0.42 0.05 -9.75
C ASP A 93 0.48 -1.17 -9.97
N SER A 94 1.40 -1.41 -9.05
CA SER A 94 2.44 -2.40 -9.21
C SER A 94 2.85 -3.07 -7.89
N ILE A 95 3.58 -4.17 -8.03
CA ILE A 95 4.11 -4.96 -6.91
C ILE A 95 5.57 -5.30 -7.15
N SER A 96 6.39 -5.20 -6.12
CA SER A 96 7.77 -5.67 -6.13
C SER A 96 8.00 -6.73 -5.07
N SER A 97 8.94 -7.63 -5.31
CA SER A 97 9.44 -8.55 -4.30
C SER A 97 10.70 -7.99 -3.65
N CYS A 98 10.85 -8.16 -2.35
CA CYS A 98 12.10 -7.85 -1.67
C CYS A 98 13.16 -8.93 -1.95
N SER A 99 14.42 -8.56 -1.97
CA SER A 99 15.52 -9.52 -1.91
C SER A 99 15.49 -10.22 -0.54
N GLN A 100 16.01 -11.46 -0.47
CA GLN A 100 15.99 -12.30 0.76
C GLN A 100 16.64 -11.65 2.00
N MET A 101 17.40 -10.55 1.82
CA MET A 101 18.12 -9.87 2.92
C MET A 101 17.21 -9.16 3.94
N ILE A 102 15.89 -9.02 3.67
CA ILE A 102 14.95 -8.34 4.58
C ILE A 102 14.11 -9.36 5.38
N LYS A 103 14.33 -10.65 5.20
CA LYS A 103 13.65 -11.68 5.99
C LYS A 103 14.52 -12.08 7.18
N SER A 104 14.10 -11.74 8.37
CA SER A 104 14.71 -12.14 9.64
C SER A 104 13.64 -12.64 10.60
N GLU A 105 14.05 -13.16 11.76
CA GLU A 105 13.13 -13.58 12.82
C GLU A 105 12.14 -12.47 13.24
N TYR A 106 12.57 -11.20 13.12
CA TYR A 106 11.81 -10.02 13.58
C TYR A 106 11.22 -9.19 12.43
N THR A 107 11.55 -9.51 11.18
CA THR A 107 11.07 -8.78 10.01
C THR A 107 10.53 -9.75 8.98
N GLU A 108 9.24 -9.67 8.71
CA GLU A 108 8.57 -10.45 7.70
C GLU A 108 8.08 -9.53 6.60
N LEU A 109 8.82 -9.48 5.51
CA LEU A 109 8.52 -8.65 4.37
C LEU A 109 8.87 -9.39 3.08
N ASP A 110 7.86 -9.68 2.26
CA ASP A 110 8.04 -10.31 0.96
C ASP A 110 8.16 -9.31 -0.18
N GLY A 111 7.64 -8.09 0.03
CA GLY A 111 7.74 -7.02 -0.95
C GLY A 111 6.90 -5.81 -0.62
N PHE A 112 6.76 -4.95 -1.62
CA PHE A 112 5.96 -3.74 -1.54
C PHE A 112 4.96 -3.67 -2.68
N ILE A 113 3.79 -3.15 -2.35
CA ILE A 113 2.76 -2.71 -3.29
C ILE A 113 2.90 -1.21 -3.44
N TYR A 114 2.80 -0.73 -4.66
CA TYR A 114 2.87 0.68 -5.02
C TYR A 114 1.59 1.10 -5.71
N GLY A 115 1.26 2.36 -5.60
CA GLY A 115 0.10 2.92 -6.28
C GLY A 115 -0.13 4.38 -5.95
N TYR A 116 -1.36 4.81 -6.20
CA TYR A 116 -1.78 6.20 -6.04
C TYR A 116 -2.98 6.28 -5.11
N TYR A 117 -3.09 7.41 -4.42
CA TYR A 117 -4.20 7.68 -3.53
C TYR A 117 -4.81 9.06 -3.79
N SER A 118 -6.09 9.18 -3.43
CA SER A 118 -6.81 10.46 -3.40
C SER A 118 -7.83 10.41 -2.28
N PHE A 119 -7.67 11.28 -1.26
CA PHE A 119 -8.52 11.36 -0.08
C PHE A 119 -9.09 12.77 0.03
N ALA A 120 -10.39 12.92 -0.13
CA ALA A 120 -11.09 14.19 0.03
C ALA A 120 -11.61 14.31 1.47
N GLU A 121 -11.17 15.35 2.17
CA GLU A 121 -11.69 15.71 3.48
C GLU A 121 -13.07 16.35 3.34
N TYR A 122 -13.96 16.04 4.27
CA TYR A 122 -15.29 16.65 4.36
C TYR A 122 -15.53 17.17 5.77
N GLY A 123 -16.23 18.31 5.86
CA GLY A 123 -16.42 19.03 7.12
C GLY A 123 -16.33 20.53 6.92
N ASP A 124 -15.67 21.26 7.83
CA ASP A 124 -15.49 22.72 7.69
C ASP A 124 -14.59 23.03 6.50
N LYS A 125 -15.16 23.68 5.48
CA LYS A 125 -14.46 24.05 4.24
C LYS A 125 -13.23 24.93 4.44
N ARG A 126 -13.07 25.55 5.62
CA ARG A 126 -11.88 26.35 5.94
C ARG A 126 -10.64 25.52 6.14
N TYR A 127 -10.81 24.28 6.60
CA TYR A 127 -9.72 23.38 6.99
C TYR A 127 -9.63 22.12 6.14
N SER A 128 -10.62 21.86 5.28
CA SER A 128 -10.68 20.67 4.45
C SER A 128 -10.05 20.88 3.08
N GLY A 129 -9.50 19.79 2.54
CA GLY A 129 -8.88 19.73 1.23
C GLY A 129 -8.87 18.33 0.67
N THR A 130 -8.02 18.12 -0.31
CA THR A 130 -7.81 16.80 -0.92
C THR A 130 -6.34 16.45 -0.88
N PHE A 131 -6.03 15.32 -0.25
CA PHE A 131 -4.73 14.67 -0.34
C PHE A 131 -4.67 13.85 -1.61
N SER A 132 -3.56 13.90 -2.34
CA SER A 132 -3.33 13.04 -3.50
C SER A 132 -1.84 12.81 -3.71
N GLY A 133 -1.48 11.61 -4.14
CA GLY A 133 -0.08 11.26 -4.36
C GLY A 133 0.13 9.78 -4.59
N SER A 134 1.32 9.30 -4.27
CA SER A 134 1.71 7.89 -4.36
C SER A 134 1.87 7.27 -2.97
N PHE A 135 1.72 5.97 -2.91
CA PHE A 135 1.97 5.20 -1.69
C PHE A 135 2.85 3.97 -1.96
N LYS A 136 3.48 3.50 -0.90
CA LYS A 136 4.18 2.23 -0.80
C LYS A 136 3.64 1.50 0.43
N GLN A 137 3.25 0.23 0.28
CA GLN A 137 2.73 -0.61 1.35
C GLN A 137 3.43 -1.95 1.37
N GLY A 138 4.08 -2.28 2.49
CA GLY A 138 4.75 -3.56 2.70
C GLY A 138 3.77 -4.70 2.89
N TYR A 139 4.06 -5.84 2.29
CA TYR A 139 3.28 -7.06 2.45
C TYR A 139 4.16 -8.28 2.77
N ARG A 140 3.56 -9.28 3.40
CA ARG A 140 4.09 -10.62 3.56
C ARG A 140 3.09 -11.66 3.06
N MET A 141 3.58 -12.83 2.71
CA MET A 141 2.77 -13.97 2.36
C MET A 141 2.68 -14.92 3.55
N SER A 142 1.47 -15.20 4.00
CA SER A 142 1.17 -16.22 5.01
C SER A 142 0.45 -17.38 4.30
N GLY A 143 1.22 -18.37 3.85
CA GLY A 143 0.73 -19.38 2.93
C GLY A 143 0.34 -18.76 1.58
N GLN A 144 -0.95 -18.83 1.24
CA GLN A 144 -1.50 -18.22 0.03
C GLN A 144 -2.16 -16.86 0.27
N GLN A 145 -2.23 -16.40 1.52
CA GLN A 145 -2.85 -15.13 1.88
C GLN A 145 -1.82 -14.03 1.96
N ILE A 146 -2.23 -12.83 1.58
CA ILE A 146 -1.43 -11.62 1.71
C ILE A 146 -1.81 -10.88 2.99
N GLU A 147 -0.81 -10.49 3.75
CA GLU A 147 -0.95 -9.79 5.02
C GLU A 147 -0.03 -8.56 5.06
N LYS A 148 -0.26 -7.65 6.01
CA LYS A 148 0.70 -6.55 6.27
C LYS A 148 2.07 -7.10 6.57
N GLY A 149 3.09 -6.47 6.03
CA GLY A 149 4.47 -6.72 6.44
C GLY A 149 4.64 -6.48 7.93
N ARG A 150 5.64 -7.10 8.54
CA ARG A 150 5.99 -6.94 9.95
C ARG A 150 7.42 -6.51 10.10
N ASN A 151 7.66 -5.48 10.90
CA ASN A 151 8.97 -5.06 11.32
C ASN A 151 8.95 -4.80 12.84
N GLU A 152 9.61 -5.66 13.60
CA GLU A 152 9.73 -5.55 15.05
C GLU A 152 11.11 -5.00 15.49
N ILE A 153 11.97 -4.70 14.52
CA ILE A 153 13.31 -4.14 14.77
C ILE A 153 13.23 -2.61 14.65
N ALA A 154 13.10 -1.93 15.78
CA ALA A 154 13.06 -0.47 15.81
C ALA A 154 14.30 0.19 15.17
N GLU A 155 15.48 -0.43 15.28
CA GLU A 155 16.72 0.08 14.71
C GLU A 155 16.77 -0.03 13.18
N LEU A 156 15.96 -0.90 12.57
CA LEU A 156 15.98 -1.11 11.12
C LEU A 156 15.39 0.09 10.35
N LYS A 157 14.62 0.95 11.02
CA LYS A 157 14.04 2.19 10.46
C LYS A 157 13.42 1.99 9.09
N LEU A 158 12.62 0.94 8.96
CA LEU A 158 11.98 0.53 7.72
C LEU A 158 10.49 0.90 7.71
N ASN A 159 10.09 1.83 6.86
CA ASN A 159 8.68 2.10 6.64
C ASN A 159 8.01 0.94 5.90
N LEU A 160 6.99 0.36 6.51
CA LEU A 160 6.08 -0.59 5.87
C LEU A 160 4.95 0.13 5.16
N SER A 161 4.55 1.31 5.66
CA SER A 161 3.55 2.17 5.03
C SER A 161 4.12 3.56 4.83
N GLU A 162 4.09 4.06 3.61
CA GLU A 162 4.64 5.36 3.25
C GLU A 162 3.79 6.02 2.17
N TYR A 163 3.45 7.28 2.39
CA TYR A 163 2.63 8.08 1.49
C TYR A 163 3.33 9.41 1.22
N ARG A 164 3.36 9.83 -0.04
CA ARG A 164 3.94 11.11 -0.47
C ARG A 164 3.01 11.79 -1.44
N GLY A 165 2.85 13.10 -1.31
CA GLY A 165 1.97 13.81 -2.23
C GLY A 165 1.75 15.27 -1.89
N LYS A 166 0.53 15.71 -2.17
CA LYS A 166 0.11 17.11 -1.98
C LYS A 166 -1.28 17.13 -1.36
N TRP A 167 -1.49 18.11 -0.50
CA TRP A 167 -2.80 18.52 -0.04
C TRP A 167 -3.20 19.81 -0.76
N LYS A 168 -4.42 19.84 -1.29
CA LYS A 168 -4.98 21.02 -1.97
C LYS A 168 -6.27 21.43 -1.29
N SER A 169 -6.31 22.65 -0.76
CA SER A 169 -7.51 23.22 -0.15
C SER A 169 -8.58 23.55 -1.20
N ALA A 170 -9.83 23.71 -0.75
CA ALA A 170 -10.93 24.16 -1.60
C ALA A 170 -10.67 25.54 -2.25
N LYS A 171 -9.80 26.36 -1.66
CA LYS A 171 -9.39 27.68 -2.18
C LYS A 171 -8.18 27.63 -3.13
N GLY A 172 -7.66 26.44 -3.43
CA GLY A 172 -6.55 26.25 -4.35
C GLY A 172 -5.15 26.31 -3.73
N LEU A 173 -5.02 26.58 -2.41
CA LEU A 173 -3.74 26.47 -1.72
C LEU A 173 -3.24 25.05 -1.79
N THR A 174 -1.98 24.86 -2.20
CA THR A 174 -1.35 23.54 -2.28
C THR A 174 -0.19 23.47 -1.30
N LYS A 175 -0.11 22.38 -0.54
CA LYS A 175 0.99 22.05 0.38
C LYS A 175 1.54 20.67 0.05
N VAL A 176 2.84 20.47 0.10
CA VAL A 176 3.46 19.15 0.07
C VAL A 176 3.11 18.41 1.36
N CYS A 177 2.92 17.10 1.28
CA CYS A 177 2.66 16.28 2.47
C CYS A 177 3.28 14.89 2.32
N SER A 178 3.71 14.34 3.45
CA SER A 178 4.16 12.95 3.53
C SER A 178 3.86 12.38 4.91
N TRP A 179 3.57 11.08 4.96
CA TRP A 179 3.36 10.37 6.22
C TRP A 179 3.78 8.91 6.11
N ALA A 180 4.10 8.30 7.25
CA ALA A 180 4.52 6.91 7.33
C ALA A 180 4.21 6.33 8.72
N ASP A 181 4.42 5.03 8.86
CA ASP A 181 4.29 4.30 10.12
C ASP A 181 5.50 4.48 11.05
N GLU A 182 6.72 4.66 10.52
CA GLU A 182 7.95 4.77 11.32
C GLU A 182 8.67 6.11 11.08
N ILE A 183 9.28 6.29 9.92
CA ILE A 183 10.06 7.48 9.57
C ILE A 183 9.30 8.33 8.58
N ILE A 184 8.98 9.55 8.96
CA ILE A 184 8.30 10.48 8.07
C ILE A 184 9.23 10.81 6.88
N PRO A 185 8.80 10.52 5.64
CA PRO A 185 9.58 10.81 4.45
C PRO A 185 9.79 12.32 4.27
N ASP A 186 10.92 12.68 3.66
CA ASP A 186 11.23 14.06 3.26
C ASP A 186 11.33 15.06 4.41
N THR A 187 11.47 14.57 5.66
CA THR A 187 11.74 15.46 6.80
C THR A 187 13.15 16.01 6.76
N PRO A 188 13.36 17.29 7.09
CA PRO A 188 14.70 17.85 7.31
C PRO A 188 15.45 17.07 8.39
N ALA A 189 16.77 16.97 8.27
CA ALA A 189 17.62 16.22 9.21
C ALA A 189 17.53 16.70 10.67
N ASN A 190 17.16 17.97 10.87
CA ASN A 190 16.98 18.61 12.19
C ASN A 190 15.50 18.63 12.64
N PHE A 191 14.61 17.93 11.94
CA PHE A 191 13.21 17.89 12.29
C PHE A 191 13.00 17.11 13.60
N CYS A 192 12.32 17.72 14.55
CA CYS A 192 11.92 17.09 15.80
C CYS A 192 10.38 17.10 15.89
N LEU A 193 9.78 15.91 16.04
CA LEU A 193 8.32 15.76 16.19
C LEU A 193 7.78 16.40 17.48
N PHE A 194 8.64 16.69 18.44
CA PHE A 194 8.30 17.11 19.80
C PHE A 194 8.61 18.58 20.10
N ASN A 195 8.88 19.42 19.10
CA ASN A 195 8.90 20.85 19.31
C ASN A 195 7.48 21.34 19.54
N ASP A 196 7.07 21.32 20.79
CA ASP A 196 5.84 21.94 21.33
C ASP A 196 5.89 23.47 21.23
#